data_7507e657847ad43549f0a8d7b6163d2d
#
_entry.id   7507e657847ad43549f0a8d7b6163d2d
#
_cell.length_a   1.000
_cell.length_b   1.000
_cell.length_c   1.000
_cell.angle_alpha   90.00
_cell.angle_beta   90.00
_cell.angle_gamma   90.00
#
_symmetry.space_group_name_H-M   'P 1'
#
loop_
_entity.id
_entity.type
_entity.pdbx_description
1 polymer ?
#
loop_
_entity_poly.entity_id
_entity_poly.type
_entity_poly.pdbx_seq_one_letter_code
_entity_poly.pdbx_strand_id
1 'polypeptide(L)'
;HGRDNEAKQEVARFVESVGLTPIILHEQASGGKTIIEKIEHYADEVGFALVLYTACDHGRGIHETKVHPKQRARQNVVFEHGYLMAKLDRGNVCALVKGEIETPNDISGVVYVALDAAGAWKTEVAKELKASGYSLKEFF
;
A
#
# COMPACT_ATOMS: atom_id res chain seq x y z
N HIS A 1 1.15 5.63 0.93
CA HIS A 1 2.05 5.61 -0.22
C HIS A 1 3.24 6.56 0.01
N GLY A 2 4.28 6.37 -0.79
CA GLY A 2 5.44 7.27 -0.78
C GLY A 2 5.25 8.47 -1.71
N ARG A 3 6.32 8.80 -2.47
CA ARG A 3 6.35 9.99 -3.34
C ARG A 3 6.04 9.69 -4.81
N ASP A 4 5.74 8.45 -5.18
CA ASP A 4 5.46 8.06 -6.57
C ASP A 4 4.00 8.38 -6.92
N ASN A 5 3.78 9.56 -7.49
CA ASN A 5 2.43 10.01 -7.86
C ASN A 5 1.85 9.21 -9.04
N GLU A 6 2.70 8.72 -9.93
CA GLU A 6 2.23 7.89 -11.06
C GLU A 6 1.63 6.59 -10.56
N ALA A 7 2.33 5.88 -9.68
CA ALA A 7 1.84 4.64 -9.08
C ALA A 7 0.55 4.89 -8.29
N LYS A 8 0.49 5.98 -7.54
CA LYS A 8 -0.70 6.37 -6.78
C LYS A 8 -1.91 6.53 -7.69
N GLN A 9 -1.76 7.27 -8.78
CA GLN A 9 -2.86 7.53 -9.70
C GLN A 9 -3.28 6.29 -10.47
N GLU A 10 -2.34 5.45 -10.85
CA GLU A 10 -2.63 4.18 -11.53
C GLU A 10 -3.52 3.28 -10.65
N VAL A 11 -3.16 3.13 -9.38
CA VAL A 11 -3.92 2.31 -8.44
C VAL A 11 -5.29 2.92 -8.16
N ALA A 12 -5.37 4.24 -7.97
CA ALA A 12 -6.64 4.93 -7.74
C ALA A 12 -7.59 4.74 -8.95
N ARG A 13 -7.08 4.86 -10.18
CA ARG A 13 -7.88 4.64 -11.39
C ARG A 13 -8.41 3.22 -11.45
N PHE A 14 -7.60 2.24 -11.08
CA PHE A 14 -8.07 0.85 -11.03
C PHE A 14 -9.22 0.68 -10.03
N VAL A 15 -9.06 1.20 -8.83
CA VAL A 15 -10.09 1.11 -7.78
C VAL A 15 -11.41 1.72 -8.26
N GLU A 16 -11.34 2.88 -8.90
CA GLU A 16 -12.53 3.51 -9.50
C GLU A 16 -13.14 2.65 -10.60
N SER A 17 -12.30 2.04 -11.44
CA SER A 17 -12.77 1.21 -12.57
C SER A 17 -13.57 0.00 -12.13
N VAL A 18 -13.29 -0.54 -10.95
CA VAL A 18 -14.04 -1.68 -10.41
C VAL A 18 -15.26 -1.26 -9.57
N GLY A 19 -15.57 0.02 -9.56
CA GLY A 19 -16.78 0.56 -8.93
C GLY A 19 -16.63 0.98 -7.49
N LEU A 20 -15.40 1.06 -6.98
CA LEU A 20 -15.15 1.49 -5.61
C LEU A 20 -14.65 2.94 -5.59
N THR A 21 -14.79 3.59 -4.45
CA THR A 21 -14.32 4.98 -4.27
C THR A 21 -13.01 4.95 -3.48
N PRO A 22 -11.89 5.31 -4.09
CA PRO A 22 -10.62 5.37 -3.37
C PRO A 22 -10.55 6.61 -2.49
N ILE A 23 -9.99 6.44 -1.30
CA ILE A 23 -9.61 7.55 -0.42
C ILE A 23 -8.09 7.56 -0.42
N ILE A 24 -7.50 8.60 -0.99
CA ILE A 24 -6.05 8.76 -1.02
C ILE A 24 -5.66 9.61 0.18
N LEU A 25 -5.04 8.96 1.17
CA LEU A 25 -4.77 9.57 2.46
C LEU A 25 -4.02 10.90 2.35
N HIS A 26 -2.99 10.97 1.52
CA HIS A 26 -2.15 12.17 1.37
C HIS A 26 -2.82 13.32 0.62
N GLU A 27 -3.94 13.05 -0.05
CA GLU A 27 -4.72 14.09 -0.77
C GLU A 27 -5.89 14.61 0.05
N GLN A 28 -6.16 14.03 1.22
CA GLN A 28 -7.21 14.51 2.10
C GLN A 28 -6.76 15.70 2.91
N ALA A 29 -7.68 16.62 3.18
CA ALA A 29 -7.40 17.77 4.04
C ALA A 29 -7.02 17.30 5.44
N SER A 30 -5.98 17.90 6.02
CA SER A 30 -5.52 17.53 7.35
C SER A 30 -6.46 18.02 8.45
N GLY A 31 -7.14 19.15 8.24
CA GLY A 31 -8.05 19.70 9.23
C GLY A 31 -7.39 19.99 10.58
N GLY A 32 -6.11 20.34 10.56
CA GLY A 32 -5.32 20.53 11.78
C GLY A 32 -4.84 19.25 12.46
N LYS A 33 -5.09 18.10 11.85
CA LYS A 33 -4.67 16.80 12.39
C LYS A 33 -3.22 16.48 12.09
N THR A 34 -2.58 15.73 12.99
CA THR A 34 -1.28 15.10 12.71
C THR A 34 -1.47 13.99 11.69
N ILE A 35 -0.36 13.45 11.14
CA ILE A 35 -0.41 12.33 10.21
C ILE A 35 -1.08 11.11 10.87
N ILE A 36 -0.75 10.82 12.12
CA ILE A 36 -1.35 9.71 12.88
C ILE A 36 -2.86 9.89 13.04
N GLU A 37 -3.28 11.08 13.48
CA GLU A 37 -4.71 11.37 13.65
C GLU A 37 -5.49 11.27 12.33
N LYS A 38 -4.85 11.66 11.23
CA LYS A 38 -5.42 11.54 9.89
C LYS A 38 -5.61 10.08 9.47
N ILE A 39 -4.61 9.23 9.72
CA ILE A 39 -4.69 7.80 9.45
C ILE A 39 -5.81 7.17 10.30
N GLU A 40 -5.87 7.48 11.58
CA GLU A 40 -6.89 6.98 12.48
C GLU A 40 -8.29 7.34 12.01
N HIS A 41 -8.49 8.59 11.62
CA HIS A 41 -9.78 9.08 11.14
C HIS A 41 -10.27 8.32 9.90
N TYR A 42 -9.41 8.19 8.88
CA TYR A 42 -9.80 7.52 7.65
C TYR A 42 -9.83 5.99 7.78
N ALA A 43 -9.02 5.40 8.64
CA ALA A 43 -9.05 3.97 8.90
C ALA A 43 -10.39 3.50 9.51
N ASP A 44 -11.07 4.37 10.25
CA ASP A 44 -12.39 4.07 10.78
C ASP A 44 -13.50 4.05 9.70
N GLU A 45 -13.24 4.69 8.56
CA GLU A 45 -14.23 4.83 7.47
C GLU A 45 -14.08 3.76 6.38
N VAL A 46 -12.97 3.04 6.35
CA VAL A 46 -12.66 2.10 5.26
C VAL A 46 -12.58 0.67 5.78
N GLY A 47 -12.84 -0.28 4.89
CA GLY A 47 -12.75 -1.71 5.20
C GLY A 47 -11.56 -2.40 4.57
N PHE A 48 -10.84 -1.74 3.64
CA PHE A 48 -9.71 -2.31 2.92
C PHE A 48 -8.69 -1.23 2.61
N ALA A 49 -7.42 -1.57 2.65
CA ALA A 49 -6.34 -0.64 2.34
C ALA A 49 -5.34 -1.21 1.34
N LEU A 50 -4.90 -0.35 0.43
CA LEU A 50 -3.80 -0.63 -0.49
C LEU A 50 -2.62 0.25 -0.10
N VAL A 51 -1.49 -0.38 0.19
CA VAL A 51 -0.27 0.31 0.61
C VAL A 51 0.76 0.21 -0.50
N LEU A 52 1.27 1.35 -0.96
CA LEU A 52 2.21 1.39 -2.08
C LEU A 52 3.66 1.46 -1.56
N TYR A 53 4.40 0.41 -1.87
CA TYR A 53 5.84 0.35 -1.62
C TYR A 53 6.58 0.76 -2.88
N THR A 54 7.11 1.98 -2.88
CA THR A 54 7.91 2.51 -3.99
C THR A 54 9.27 2.95 -3.46
N ALA A 55 10.29 2.91 -4.32
CA ALA A 55 11.65 3.28 -3.91
C ALA A 55 11.70 4.74 -3.44
N CYS A 56 12.13 4.96 -2.22
CA CYS A 56 12.25 6.29 -1.62
C CYS A 56 13.57 6.47 -0.88
N ASP A 57 14.02 5.44 -0.20
CA ASP A 57 15.22 5.44 0.63
C ASP A 57 16.14 4.28 0.25
N HIS A 58 17.40 4.38 0.66
CA HIS A 58 18.35 3.27 0.60
C HIS A 58 18.72 2.85 2.02
N GLY A 59 18.88 1.57 2.24
CA GLY A 59 19.27 1.08 3.57
C GLY A 59 19.97 -0.26 3.52
N ARG A 60 20.73 -0.52 4.58
CA ARG A 60 21.39 -1.80 4.83
C ARG A 60 21.64 -1.94 6.33
N GLY A 61 22.01 -3.13 6.77
CA GLY A 61 22.40 -3.34 8.16
C GLY A 61 23.61 -2.47 8.50
N ILE A 62 23.66 -1.97 9.71
CA ILE A 62 24.74 -1.06 10.16
C ILE A 62 26.13 -1.69 10.05
N HIS A 63 26.21 -3.01 10.14
CA HIS A 63 27.47 -3.76 10.05
C HIS A 63 27.75 -4.31 8.63
N GLU A 64 26.84 -4.12 7.69
CA GLU A 64 26.96 -4.61 6.31
C GLU A 64 27.71 -3.60 5.42
N THR A 65 28.93 -3.26 5.80
CA THR A 65 29.69 -2.19 5.14
C THR A 65 30.16 -2.52 3.71
N LYS A 66 30.15 -3.81 3.33
CA LYS A 66 30.56 -4.28 2.00
C LYS A 66 29.39 -4.56 1.05
N VAL A 67 28.18 -4.38 1.53
CA VAL A 67 26.95 -4.63 0.75
C VAL A 67 26.38 -3.30 0.28
N HIS A 68 25.95 -3.22 -0.98
CA HIS A 68 25.27 -2.03 -1.47
C HIS A 68 23.94 -1.85 -0.73
N PRO A 69 23.57 -0.62 -0.36
CA PRO A 69 22.26 -0.38 0.23
C PRO A 69 21.15 -0.81 -0.71
N LYS A 70 20.13 -1.44 -0.16
CA LYS A 70 18.93 -1.83 -0.91
C LYS A 70 17.95 -0.67 -0.97
N GLN A 71 17.18 -0.60 -2.03
CA GLN A 71 16.08 0.35 -2.12
C GLN A 71 14.98 -0.05 -1.14
N ARG A 72 14.39 0.93 -0.49
CA ARG A 72 13.33 0.75 0.50
C ARG A 72 12.23 1.77 0.28
N ALA A 73 11.02 1.42 0.70
CA ALA A 73 9.93 2.38 0.82
C ALA A 73 10.24 3.38 1.93
N ARG A 74 9.60 4.56 1.85
CA ARG A 74 9.68 5.56 2.91
C ARG A 74 9.25 4.96 4.25
N GLN A 75 9.95 5.31 5.33
CA GLN A 75 9.66 4.76 6.67
C GLN A 75 8.20 4.96 7.09
N ASN A 76 7.60 6.10 6.73
CA ASN A 76 6.19 6.35 7.04
C ASN A 76 5.26 5.33 6.39
N VAL A 77 5.60 4.83 5.20
CA VAL A 77 4.81 3.80 4.51
C VAL A 77 4.81 2.50 5.32
N VAL A 78 5.97 2.11 5.83
CA VAL A 78 6.10 0.90 6.65
C VAL A 78 5.29 1.03 7.94
N PHE A 79 5.36 2.19 8.58
CA PHE A 79 4.58 2.49 9.78
C PHE A 79 3.07 2.42 9.51
N GLU A 80 2.61 3.10 8.44
CA GLU A 80 1.20 3.12 8.03
C GLU A 80 0.70 1.71 7.72
N HIS A 81 1.51 0.90 7.06
CA HIS A 81 1.19 -0.49 6.74
C HIS A 81 0.94 -1.30 8.01
N GLY A 82 1.84 -1.20 8.99
CA GLY A 82 1.70 -1.90 10.26
C GLY A 82 0.44 -1.47 11.02
N TYR A 83 0.17 -0.17 11.07
CA TYR A 83 -1.03 0.37 11.70
C TYR A 83 -2.31 -0.16 11.03
N LEU A 84 -2.36 -0.12 9.69
CA LEU A 84 -3.53 -0.56 8.95
C LEU A 84 -3.78 -2.07 9.12
N MET A 85 -2.73 -2.88 9.16
CA MET A 85 -2.87 -4.31 9.42
C MET A 85 -3.46 -4.59 10.80
N ALA A 86 -3.07 -3.82 11.81
CA ALA A 86 -3.62 -3.93 13.15
C ALA A 86 -5.07 -3.47 13.22
N LYS A 87 -5.41 -2.43 12.48
CA LYS A 87 -6.75 -1.82 12.51
C LYS A 87 -7.77 -2.59 11.65
N LEU A 88 -7.38 -3.04 10.47
CA LEU A 88 -8.26 -3.64 9.46
C LEU A 88 -8.14 -5.15 9.35
N ASP A 89 -7.21 -5.76 10.04
CA ASP A 89 -6.75 -7.14 9.89
C ASP A 89 -5.90 -7.35 8.63
N ARG A 90 -4.98 -8.29 8.69
CA ARG A 90 -4.01 -8.55 7.60
C ARG A 90 -4.67 -8.91 6.27
N GLY A 91 -5.79 -9.62 6.30
CA GLY A 91 -6.54 -10.02 5.10
C GLY A 91 -7.19 -8.85 4.36
N ASN A 92 -7.32 -7.70 5.01
CA ASN A 92 -7.94 -6.51 4.44
C ASN A 92 -6.92 -5.44 4.06
N VAL A 93 -5.65 -5.79 4.03
CA VAL A 93 -4.56 -4.88 3.63
C VAL A 93 -3.68 -5.60 2.63
N CYS A 94 -3.48 -4.97 1.47
CA CYS A 94 -2.62 -5.49 0.42
C CYS A 94 -1.52 -4.47 0.13
N ALA A 95 -0.28 -4.91 0.15
CA ALA A 95 0.86 -4.07 -0.22
C ALA A 95 1.23 -4.30 -1.68
N LEU A 96 1.29 -3.21 -2.45
CA LEU A 96 1.72 -3.21 -3.84
C LEU A 96 3.17 -2.73 -3.90
N VAL A 97 4.04 -3.56 -4.44
CA VAL A 97 5.49 -3.31 -4.46
C VAL A 97 5.94 -3.02 -5.88
N LYS A 98 6.46 -1.82 -6.12
CA LYS A 98 6.95 -1.39 -7.42
C LYS A 98 8.47 -1.59 -7.51
N GLY A 99 8.88 -2.51 -8.37
CA GLY A 99 10.29 -2.82 -8.57
C GLY A 99 10.90 -3.68 -7.46
N GLU A 100 12.22 -3.71 -7.41
CA GLU A 100 12.96 -4.46 -6.41
C GLU A 100 13.21 -3.58 -5.18
N ILE A 101 12.41 -3.78 -4.14
CA ILE A 101 12.52 -3.05 -2.89
C ILE A 101 12.57 -4.03 -1.74
N GLU A 102 13.38 -3.72 -0.73
CA GLU A 102 13.37 -4.48 0.51
C GLU A 102 12.08 -4.21 1.28
N THR A 103 11.38 -5.26 1.66
CA THR A 103 10.15 -5.19 2.46
C THR A 103 10.37 -5.86 3.80
N PRO A 104 9.59 -5.52 4.84
CA PRO A 104 9.59 -6.29 6.08
C PRO A 104 9.22 -7.74 5.79
N ASN A 105 10.07 -8.70 6.17
CA ASN A 105 9.90 -10.11 5.80
C ASN A 105 9.62 -11.05 6.97
N ASP A 106 9.61 -10.54 8.19
CA ASP A 106 9.39 -11.36 9.39
C ASP A 106 7.91 -11.42 9.79
N ILE A 107 7.01 -10.99 8.92
CA ILE A 107 5.58 -10.92 9.20
C ILE A 107 4.85 -11.93 8.32
N SER A 108 4.36 -13.02 8.92
CA SER A 108 3.54 -13.99 8.20
C SER A 108 2.13 -13.48 7.93
N GLY A 109 1.54 -13.88 6.80
CA GLY A 109 0.18 -13.51 6.44
C GLY A 109 0.03 -12.13 5.82
N VAL A 110 1.13 -11.44 5.53
CA VAL A 110 1.11 -10.17 4.78
C VAL A 110 1.00 -10.47 3.29
N VAL A 111 0.07 -9.81 2.63
CA VAL A 111 -0.11 -9.93 1.18
C VAL A 111 0.72 -8.87 0.47
N TYR A 112 1.74 -9.30 -0.25
CA TYR A 112 2.54 -8.45 -1.12
C TYR A 112 2.27 -8.81 -2.57
N VAL A 113 1.96 -7.81 -3.38
CA VAL A 113 1.69 -7.99 -4.81
C VAL A 113 2.62 -7.09 -5.60
N ALA A 114 3.30 -7.64 -6.61
CA ALA A 114 4.16 -6.84 -7.47
C ALA A 114 3.30 -5.90 -8.33
N LEU A 115 3.59 -4.61 -8.27
CA LEU A 115 2.95 -3.60 -9.13
C LEU A 115 3.66 -3.61 -10.48
N ASP A 116 3.33 -4.59 -11.29
CA ASP A 116 3.99 -4.85 -12.57
C ASP A 116 3.47 -3.98 -13.71
N ALA A 117 4.32 -3.70 -14.69
CA ALA A 117 3.96 -2.90 -15.85
C ALA A 117 2.89 -3.56 -16.72
N ALA A 118 2.85 -4.90 -16.75
CA ALA A 118 1.87 -5.65 -17.52
C ALA A 118 0.46 -5.62 -16.94
N GLY A 119 0.30 -5.21 -15.67
CA GLY A 119 -1.00 -5.06 -15.05
C GLY A 119 -1.58 -6.30 -14.39
N ALA A 120 -0.79 -7.36 -14.21
CA ALA A 120 -1.25 -8.58 -13.53
C ALA A 120 -1.66 -8.32 -12.07
N TRP A 121 -1.12 -7.28 -11.46
CA TRP A 121 -1.48 -6.87 -10.11
C TRP A 121 -2.98 -6.58 -9.95
N LYS A 122 -3.63 -6.13 -11.01
CA LYS A 122 -5.07 -5.81 -10.99
C LYS A 122 -5.92 -7.03 -10.65
N THR A 123 -5.60 -8.17 -11.25
CA THR A 123 -6.29 -9.43 -10.97
C THR A 123 -6.05 -9.89 -9.54
N GLU A 124 -4.82 -9.74 -9.04
CA GLU A 124 -4.49 -10.11 -7.67
C GLU A 124 -5.21 -9.23 -6.64
N VAL A 125 -5.23 -7.93 -6.86
CA VAL A 125 -5.96 -6.99 -5.99
C VAL A 125 -7.46 -7.26 -6.02
N ALA A 126 -8.03 -7.49 -7.21
CA ALA A 126 -9.44 -7.82 -7.35
C ALA A 126 -9.81 -9.08 -6.56
N LYS A 127 -8.95 -10.09 -6.60
CA LYS A 127 -9.11 -11.33 -5.84
C LYS A 127 -9.15 -11.07 -4.34
N GLU A 128 -8.23 -10.24 -3.83
CA GLU A 128 -8.19 -9.90 -2.41
C GLU A 128 -9.42 -9.08 -1.98
N LEU A 129 -9.85 -8.13 -2.81
CA LEU A 129 -11.05 -7.34 -2.56
C LEU A 129 -12.30 -8.23 -2.50
N LYS A 130 -12.45 -9.17 -3.43
CA LYS A 130 -13.57 -10.11 -3.43
C LYS A 130 -13.55 -11.01 -2.20
N ALA A 131 -12.37 -11.47 -1.79
CA ALA A 131 -12.20 -12.28 -0.59
C ALA A 131 -12.62 -11.51 0.68
N SER A 132 -12.50 -10.19 0.67
CA SER A 132 -12.92 -9.31 1.75
C SER A 132 -14.41 -8.90 1.66
N GLY A 133 -15.16 -9.43 0.70
CA GLY A 133 -16.59 -9.22 0.59
C GLY A 133 -17.03 -8.11 -0.35
N TYR A 134 -16.12 -7.52 -1.12
CA TYR A 134 -16.48 -6.47 -2.07
C TYR A 134 -17.02 -7.04 -3.38
N SER A 135 -18.07 -6.39 -3.90
CA SER A 135 -18.60 -6.68 -5.24
C SER A 135 -17.91 -5.73 -6.23
N LEU A 136 -17.33 -6.27 -7.27
CA LEU A 136 -16.53 -5.50 -8.23
C LEU A 136 -17.15 -5.52 -9.61
N LYS A 137 -17.00 -4.39 -10.33
CA LYS A 137 -17.26 -4.33 -11.77
C LYS A 137 -16.07 -4.93 -12.52
N GLU A 138 -16.32 -5.40 -13.73
CA GLU A 138 -15.25 -5.87 -14.61
C GLU A 138 -14.35 -4.69 -15.02
N PHE A 139 -13.04 -4.96 -15.17
CA PHE A 139 -12.04 -3.92 -15.38
C PHE A 139 -11.17 -4.10 -16.64
N PHE A 140 -11.63 -4.88 -17.59
CA PHE A 140 -10.93 -5.05 -18.87
C PHE A 140 -11.54 -4.29 -20.03
#